data_b4f75996275e830b08b600fedd007a36
#
_entry.id   b4f75996275e830b08b600fedd007a36
#
_cell.length_a   1.000
_cell.length_b   1.000
_cell.length_c   1.000
_cell.angle_alpha   90.00
_cell.angle_beta   90.00
_cell.angle_gamma   90.00
#
_symmetry.space_group_name_H-M   'P 1'
#
loop_
_entity.id
_entity.type
_entity.pdbx_description
1 polymer ?
#
loop_
_entity_poly.entity_id
_entity_poly.type
_entity_poly.pdbx_seq_one_letter_code
_entity_poly.pdbx_strand_id
1 'polypeptide(L)'
;MTHSHNLLGEPPATLLPGIPAADAALAAGTDPAEVAAAHPTASAAWAALAEGALDGGRTIEAYAYARTGYHRGLDALRRNGWKGYGPVPWSHEPNRGFLRCVTVLAQAAERIGETDEHDRCTQLLRDCDPSLAA
;
A
#
# COMPACT_ATOMS: atom_id res chain seq x y z
N MET A 1 -13.75 8.84 26.33
CA MET A 1 -13.18 8.32 26.07
C MET A 1 -12.53 7.76 26.02
N THR A 2 -12.43 7.61 26.30
CA THR A 2 -11.72 7.08 26.47
C THR A 2 -10.75 6.68 26.06
N HIS A 3 -10.39 6.95 26.26
CA HIS A 3 -9.20 6.84 25.91
C HIS A 3 -8.19 6.77 26.97
N SER A 4 -8.42 7.05 28.20
CA SER A 4 -7.43 7.01 29.25
C SER A 4 -6.71 5.70 29.28
N HIS A 5 -7.41 4.68 28.93
CA HIS A 5 -6.79 3.39 28.77
C HIS A 5 -5.81 3.38 27.62
N ASN A 6 -5.75 4.45 26.87
CA ASN A 6 -4.81 4.55 25.77
C ASN A 6 -3.39 4.79 26.19
N LEU A 7 -3.11 4.86 27.47
CA LEU A 7 -1.72 4.80 27.93
C LEU A 7 -1.05 3.54 27.41
N LEU A 8 -1.83 2.45 27.32
CA LEU A 8 -1.38 1.18 26.80
C LEU A 8 -2.15 0.79 25.54
N GLY A 9 -2.89 1.73 24.99
CA GLY A 9 -3.78 1.45 23.90
C GLY A 9 -3.11 1.53 22.53
N GLU A 10 -3.97 1.56 21.53
CA GLU A 10 -3.52 1.61 20.15
C GLU A 10 -2.81 2.92 19.86
N PRO A 11 -1.77 2.86 19.03
CA PRO A 11 -1.17 4.08 18.50
C PRO A 11 -2.18 4.81 17.63
N PRO A 12 -1.99 6.12 17.42
CA PRO A 12 -2.85 6.86 16.51
C PRO A 12 -2.70 6.35 15.09
N ALA A 13 -3.72 6.58 14.27
CA ALA A 13 -3.66 6.26 12.86
C ALA A 13 -2.57 7.06 12.16
N THR A 14 -1.87 6.45 11.22
CA THR A 14 -0.90 7.14 10.38
C THR A 14 -1.60 7.56 9.11
N LEU A 15 -1.53 8.86 8.82
CA LEU A 15 -2.19 9.49 7.68
C LEU A 15 -1.11 10.08 6.79
N LEU A 16 -0.86 9.46 5.64
CA LEU A 16 0.16 9.93 4.74
C LEU A 16 -0.24 11.24 4.08
N PRO A 17 0.73 12.14 3.81
CA PRO A 17 0.48 13.27 2.93
C PRO A 17 0.30 12.75 1.50
N GLY A 18 -0.49 13.45 0.70
CA GLY A 18 -0.60 13.12 -0.71
C GLY A 18 0.63 13.58 -1.47
N ILE A 19 0.71 13.14 -2.73
CA ILE A 19 1.70 13.62 -3.70
C ILE A 19 0.88 14.24 -4.84
N PRO A 20 0.49 15.53 -4.71
CA PRO A 20 -0.52 16.12 -5.59
C PRO A 20 -0.23 15.98 -7.09
N ALA A 21 1.03 16.17 -7.51
CA ALA A 21 1.38 16.07 -8.92
C ALA A 21 1.19 14.64 -9.45
N ALA A 22 1.56 13.63 -8.67
CA ALA A 22 1.38 12.24 -9.04
C ALA A 22 -0.12 11.87 -9.05
N ASP A 23 -0.84 12.29 -8.02
CA ASP A 23 -2.27 12.01 -7.90
C ASP A 23 -3.04 12.63 -9.06
N ALA A 24 -2.73 13.87 -9.42
CA ALA A 24 -3.36 14.56 -10.53
C ALA A 24 -3.07 13.87 -11.87
N ALA A 25 -1.82 13.44 -12.08
CA ALA A 25 -1.44 12.76 -13.31
C ALA A 25 -2.17 11.43 -13.47
N LEU A 26 -2.28 10.66 -12.39
CA LEU A 26 -3.01 9.39 -12.41
C LEU A 26 -4.51 9.63 -12.69
N ALA A 27 -5.09 10.63 -12.06
CA ALA A 27 -6.50 10.99 -12.26
C ALA A 27 -6.76 11.44 -13.69
N ALA A 28 -5.78 12.07 -14.35
CA ALA A 28 -5.88 12.51 -15.72
C ALA A 28 -5.66 11.39 -16.74
N GLY A 29 -5.35 10.19 -16.29
CA GLY A 29 -5.14 9.04 -17.17
C GLY A 29 -3.73 8.94 -17.74
N THR A 30 -2.75 9.65 -17.16
CA THR A 30 -1.36 9.51 -17.56
C THR A 30 -0.89 8.08 -17.31
N ASP A 31 -0.08 7.54 -18.21
CA ASP A 31 0.48 6.20 -18.08
C ASP A 31 1.14 6.05 -16.70
N PRO A 32 0.73 5.05 -15.90
CA PRO A 32 1.33 4.85 -14.58
C PRO A 32 2.85 4.68 -14.59
N ALA A 33 3.42 4.14 -15.66
CA ALA A 33 4.88 4.01 -15.78
C ALA A 33 5.55 5.39 -15.85
N GLU A 34 4.93 6.33 -16.57
CA GLU A 34 5.46 7.70 -16.64
C GLU A 34 5.33 8.39 -15.29
N VAL A 35 4.23 8.16 -14.58
CA VAL A 35 4.04 8.75 -13.25
C VAL A 35 5.06 8.19 -12.26
N ALA A 36 5.29 6.88 -12.28
CA ALA A 36 6.27 6.25 -11.41
C ALA A 36 7.69 6.75 -11.71
N ALA A 37 8.01 6.97 -12.98
CA ALA A 37 9.32 7.49 -13.38
C ALA A 37 9.52 8.93 -12.87
N ALA A 38 8.48 9.76 -12.96
CA ALA A 38 8.53 11.15 -12.51
C ALA A 38 8.43 11.27 -10.99
N HIS A 39 7.72 10.35 -10.35
CA HIS A 39 7.44 10.37 -8.91
C HIS A 39 7.63 8.97 -8.30
N PRO A 40 8.87 8.48 -8.21
CA PRO A 40 9.12 7.10 -7.78
C PRO A 40 8.72 6.80 -6.33
N THR A 41 8.47 7.82 -5.51
CA THR A 41 7.98 7.61 -4.15
C THR A 41 6.46 7.43 -4.09
N ALA A 42 5.75 7.62 -5.20
CA ALA A 42 4.29 7.55 -5.23
C ALA A 42 3.81 6.10 -5.32
N SER A 43 3.48 5.50 -4.18
CA SER A 43 2.97 4.12 -4.14
C SER A 43 1.76 3.91 -5.04
N ALA A 44 0.91 4.94 -5.22
CA ALA A 44 -0.27 4.83 -6.07
C ALA A 44 0.09 4.53 -7.54
N ALA A 45 1.21 5.06 -8.04
CA ALA A 45 1.66 4.78 -9.40
C ALA A 45 2.13 3.32 -9.53
N TRP A 46 2.89 2.83 -8.56
CA TRP A 46 3.32 1.44 -8.53
C TRP A 46 2.13 0.50 -8.37
N ALA A 47 1.13 0.90 -7.58
CA ALA A 47 -0.09 0.12 -7.41
C ALA A 47 -0.84 -0.04 -8.74
N ALA A 48 -0.97 1.04 -9.49
CA ALA A 48 -1.63 0.99 -10.80
C ALA A 48 -0.89 0.06 -11.77
N LEU A 49 0.45 0.13 -11.80
CA LEU A 49 1.26 -0.78 -12.60
C LEU A 49 1.06 -2.23 -12.18
N ALA A 50 1.06 -2.48 -10.87
CA ALA A 50 0.92 -3.82 -10.32
C ALA A 50 -0.45 -4.42 -10.66
N GLU A 51 -1.51 -3.63 -10.49
CA GLU A 51 -2.88 -4.07 -10.80
C GLU A 51 -3.03 -4.39 -12.27
N GLY A 52 -2.49 -3.55 -13.15
CA GLY A 52 -2.55 -3.80 -14.58
C GLY A 52 -1.79 -5.06 -14.98
N ALA A 53 -0.62 -5.29 -14.41
CA ALA A 53 0.17 -6.49 -14.68
C ALA A 53 -0.55 -7.75 -14.16
N LEU A 54 -1.15 -7.68 -12.98
CA LEU A 54 -1.88 -8.81 -12.40
C LEU A 54 -3.07 -9.17 -13.27
N ASP A 55 -3.86 -8.18 -13.69
CA ASP A 55 -5.01 -8.38 -14.56
C ASP A 55 -4.61 -8.97 -15.90
N GLY A 56 -3.43 -8.62 -16.39
CA GLY A 56 -2.91 -9.15 -17.66
C GLY A 56 -2.21 -10.49 -17.54
N GLY A 57 -2.22 -11.12 -16.37
CA GLY A 57 -1.59 -12.41 -16.15
C GLY A 57 -0.08 -12.34 -16.01
N ARG A 58 0.51 -11.15 -15.94
CA ARG A 58 1.94 -10.95 -15.76
C ARG A 58 2.26 -10.92 -14.26
N THR A 59 2.19 -12.09 -13.66
CA THR A 59 2.25 -12.23 -12.19
C THR A 59 3.57 -11.77 -11.59
N ILE A 60 4.70 -12.12 -12.23
CA ILE A 60 6.01 -11.72 -11.71
C ILE A 60 6.20 -10.21 -11.82
N GLU A 61 5.75 -9.59 -12.90
CA GLU A 61 5.79 -8.13 -13.01
C GLU A 61 4.93 -7.49 -11.94
N ALA A 62 3.73 -8.02 -11.73
CA ALA A 62 2.83 -7.54 -10.68
C ALA A 62 3.49 -7.62 -9.31
N TYR A 63 4.13 -8.74 -9.02
CA TYR A 63 4.88 -8.95 -7.77
C TYR A 63 5.97 -7.86 -7.61
N ALA A 64 6.75 -7.64 -8.65
CA ALA A 64 7.87 -6.68 -8.61
C ALA A 64 7.36 -5.24 -8.41
N TYR A 65 6.34 -4.84 -9.15
CA TYR A 65 5.77 -3.49 -9.02
C TYR A 65 5.14 -3.30 -7.64
N ALA A 66 4.38 -4.28 -7.19
CA ALA A 66 3.71 -4.20 -5.88
C ALA A 66 4.73 -4.11 -4.76
N ARG A 67 5.80 -4.91 -4.81
CA ARG A 67 6.84 -4.89 -3.80
C ARG A 67 7.55 -3.53 -3.78
N THR A 68 7.84 -2.96 -4.95
CA THR A 68 8.45 -1.63 -5.03
C THR A 68 7.55 -0.58 -4.37
N GLY A 69 6.27 -0.54 -4.73
CA GLY A 69 5.33 0.42 -4.16
C GLY A 69 5.09 0.20 -2.68
N TYR A 70 5.09 -1.05 -2.24
CA TYR A 70 5.01 -1.41 -0.83
C TYR A 70 6.19 -0.81 -0.05
N HIS A 71 7.40 -0.98 -0.53
CA HIS A 71 8.58 -0.44 0.17
C HIS A 71 8.61 1.09 0.15
N ARG A 72 8.19 1.72 -0.95
CA ARG A 72 8.07 3.18 -0.99
C ARG A 72 7.05 3.67 0.03
N GLY A 73 5.94 2.96 0.16
CA GLY A 73 4.93 3.29 1.16
C GLY A 73 5.43 3.09 2.58
N LEU A 74 6.19 2.03 2.85
CA LEU A 74 6.80 1.81 4.15
C LEU A 74 7.71 2.96 4.54
N ASP A 75 8.55 3.42 3.59
CA ASP A 75 9.44 4.55 3.84
C ASP A 75 8.65 5.80 4.21
N ALA A 76 7.58 6.08 3.48
CA ALA A 76 6.72 7.22 3.76
C ALA A 76 6.03 7.11 5.11
N LEU A 77 5.50 5.93 5.43
CA LEU A 77 4.84 5.69 6.71
C LEU A 77 5.81 5.91 7.87
N ARG A 78 7.04 5.39 7.75
CA ARG A 78 8.04 5.57 8.80
C ARG A 78 8.42 7.04 8.98
N ARG A 79 8.54 7.79 7.89
CA ARG A 79 8.80 9.24 7.96
C ARG A 79 7.65 9.99 8.62
N ASN A 80 6.46 9.42 8.59
CA ASN A 80 5.26 10.03 9.18
C ASN A 80 4.88 9.41 10.52
N GLY A 81 5.80 8.73 11.16
CA GLY A 81 5.65 8.30 12.55
C GLY A 81 5.15 6.87 12.78
N TRP A 82 4.86 6.12 11.72
CA TRP A 82 4.43 4.74 11.85
C TRP A 82 5.61 3.87 12.29
N LYS A 83 5.40 3.04 13.29
CA LYS A 83 6.46 2.23 13.89
C LYS A 83 6.32 0.74 13.59
N GLY A 84 5.65 0.40 12.51
CA GLY A 84 5.46 -0.98 12.11
C GLY A 84 4.18 -1.60 12.63
N TYR A 85 3.41 -0.86 13.40
CA TYR A 85 2.11 -1.30 13.93
C TYR A 85 1.20 -0.10 14.11
N GLY A 86 -0.10 -0.36 14.18
CA GLY A 86 -1.11 0.67 14.32
C GLY A 86 -1.84 0.94 13.01
N PRO A 87 -2.97 1.62 13.06
CA PRO A 87 -3.84 1.79 11.91
C PRO A 87 -3.23 2.59 10.77
N VAL A 88 -3.47 2.11 9.56
CA VAL A 88 -3.19 2.83 8.30
C VAL A 88 -4.51 2.75 7.51
N PRO A 89 -5.48 3.63 7.81
CA PRO A 89 -6.83 3.42 7.34
C PRO A 89 -7.03 3.70 5.85
N TRP A 90 -7.81 2.86 5.21
CA TRP A 90 -8.22 3.01 3.82
C TRP A 90 -9.06 4.28 3.60
N SER A 91 -9.80 4.71 4.60
CA SER A 91 -10.63 5.91 4.50
C SER A 91 -9.83 7.17 4.18
N HIS A 92 -8.54 7.19 4.55
CA HIS A 92 -7.64 8.28 4.20
C HIS A 92 -7.04 8.00 2.83
N GLU A 93 -7.48 8.71 1.81
CA GLU A 93 -7.13 8.42 0.43
C GLU A 93 -5.62 8.28 0.17
N PRO A 94 -4.74 9.13 0.69
CA PRO A 94 -3.31 8.99 0.44
C PRO A 94 -2.68 7.68 0.95
N ASN A 95 -3.35 6.95 1.84
CA ASN A 95 -2.88 5.65 2.29
C ASN A 95 -3.15 4.53 1.29
N ARG A 96 -4.05 4.75 0.35
CA ARG A 96 -4.57 3.67 -0.51
C ARG A 96 -3.54 3.08 -1.42
N GLY A 97 -2.62 3.90 -1.94
CA GLY A 97 -1.56 3.38 -2.81
C GLY A 97 -0.74 2.29 -2.13
N PHE A 98 -0.32 2.54 -0.90
CA PHE A 98 0.39 1.55 -0.11
C PHE A 98 -0.44 0.28 0.10
N LEU A 99 -1.68 0.44 0.53
CA LEU A 99 -2.56 -0.70 0.83
C LEU A 99 -2.87 -1.51 -0.44
N ARG A 100 -3.04 -0.84 -1.57
CA ARG A 100 -3.24 -1.52 -2.85
C ARG A 100 -2.01 -2.33 -3.25
N CYS A 101 -0.82 -1.80 -3.03
CA CYS A 101 0.42 -2.53 -3.28
C CYS A 101 0.51 -3.79 -2.43
N VAL A 102 0.19 -3.70 -1.15
CA VAL A 102 0.20 -4.88 -0.26
C VAL A 102 -0.81 -5.92 -0.74
N THR A 103 -2.00 -5.47 -1.16
CA THR A 103 -3.04 -6.35 -1.68
C THR A 103 -2.57 -7.12 -2.92
N VAL A 104 -1.97 -6.41 -3.89
CA VAL A 104 -1.48 -7.07 -5.11
C VAL A 104 -0.32 -8.00 -4.80
N LEU A 105 0.56 -7.59 -3.89
CA LEU A 105 1.69 -8.45 -3.49
C LEU A 105 1.18 -9.76 -2.89
N ALA A 106 0.16 -9.69 -2.03
CA ALA A 106 -0.47 -10.88 -1.46
C ALA A 106 -1.03 -11.79 -2.56
N GLN A 107 -1.74 -11.21 -3.52
CA GLN A 107 -2.35 -11.98 -4.61
C GLN A 107 -1.30 -12.60 -5.53
N ALA A 108 -0.27 -11.85 -5.88
CA ALA A 108 0.81 -12.34 -6.73
C ALA A 108 1.60 -13.45 -6.02
N ALA A 109 1.88 -13.28 -4.73
CA ALA A 109 2.55 -14.29 -3.93
C ALA A 109 1.76 -15.59 -3.90
N GLU A 110 0.43 -15.49 -3.70
CA GLU A 110 -0.42 -16.67 -3.71
C GLU A 110 -0.35 -17.40 -5.05
N ARG A 111 -0.39 -16.66 -6.16
CA ARG A 111 -0.36 -17.25 -7.50
C ARG A 111 0.92 -18.03 -7.79
N ILE A 112 2.04 -17.61 -7.20
CA ILE A 112 3.33 -18.31 -7.40
C ILE A 112 3.63 -19.31 -6.29
N GLY A 113 2.69 -19.52 -5.36
CA GLY A 113 2.86 -20.48 -4.29
C GLY A 113 3.73 -20.01 -3.14
N GLU A 114 4.02 -18.72 -3.04
CA GLU A 114 4.79 -18.14 -1.94
C GLU A 114 3.86 -17.88 -0.75
N THR A 115 3.49 -18.95 -0.08
CA THR A 115 2.47 -18.94 0.97
C THR A 115 2.83 -18.03 2.14
N ASP A 116 4.09 -18.07 2.59
CA ASP A 116 4.53 -17.27 3.72
C ASP A 116 4.39 -15.77 3.43
N GLU A 117 4.74 -15.34 2.23
CA GLU A 117 4.60 -13.94 1.84
C GLU A 117 3.13 -13.54 1.70
N HIS A 118 2.31 -14.41 1.12
CA HIS A 118 0.86 -14.18 1.05
C HIS A 118 0.27 -13.97 2.44
N ASP A 119 0.62 -14.84 3.38
CA ASP A 119 0.10 -14.78 4.75
C ASP A 119 0.58 -13.51 5.47
N ARG A 120 1.86 -13.16 5.29
CA ARG A 120 2.44 -11.96 5.89
C ARG A 120 1.72 -10.70 5.40
N CYS A 121 1.51 -10.59 4.09
CA CYS A 121 0.83 -9.44 3.50
C CYS A 121 -0.63 -9.36 3.94
N THR A 122 -1.31 -10.50 3.98
CA THR A 122 -2.71 -10.56 4.43
C THR A 122 -2.83 -10.11 5.88
N GLN A 123 -1.91 -10.55 6.73
CA GLN A 123 -1.91 -10.14 8.14
C GLN A 123 -1.62 -8.65 8.28
N LEU A 124 -0.68 -8.13 7.49
CA LEU A 124 -0.37 -6.71 7.49
C LEU A 124 -1.60 -5.88 7.12
N LEU A 125 -2.36 -6.30 6.11
CA LEU A 125 -3.59 -5.60 5.74
C LEU A 125 -4.60 -5.56 6.88
N ARG A 126 -4.79 -6.68 7.59
CA ARG A 126 -5.69 -6.74 8.75
C ARG A 126 -5.23 -5.79 9.84
N ASP A 127 -3.92 -5.76 10.08
CA ASP A 127 -3.35 -4.91 11.13
C ASP A 127 -3.48 -3.43 10.78
N CYS A 128 -3.34 -3.08 9.51
CA CYS A 128 -3.49 -1.71 9.05
C CYS A 128 -4.95 -1.25 9.08
N ASP A 129 -5.85 -2.09 8.57
CA ASP A 129 -7.27 -1.76 8.48
C ASP A 129 -8.08 -3.06 8.39
N PRO A 130 -8.75 -3.46 9.49
CA PRO A 130 -9.54 -4.70 9.50
C PRO A 130 -10.63 -4.75 8.43
N SER A 131 -11.11 -3.60 7.95
CA SER A 131 -12.14 -3.56 6.91
C SER A 131 -11.64 -4.12 5.57
N LEU A 132 -10.33 -4.23 5.39
CA LEU A 132 -9.74 -4.77 4.17
C LEU A 132 -9.56 -6.29 4.21
N ALA A 133 -9.72 -6.89 5.37
CA ALA A 133 -9.58 -8.33 5.53
C ALA A 133 -10.92 -8.97 5.24
N ALA A 134 -11.04 -9.54 4.08
CA ALA A 134 -12.26 -10.23 3.71
C ALA A 134 -12.26 -11.66 4.26
#